data_0d29f620c25978e6403b0e5ea8e7ff23
#
_entry.id   0d29f620c25978e6403b0e5ea8e7ff23
#
_cell.length_a   1.000
_cell.length_b   1.000
_cell.length_c   1.000
_cell.angle_alpha   90.00
_cell.angle_beta   90.00
_cell.angle_gamma   90.00
#
_symmetry.space_group_name_H-M   'P 1'
#
loop_
_entity.id
_entity.type
_entity.pdbx_description
1 polymer ?
#
loop_
_entity_poly.entity_id
_entity_poly.type
_entity_poly.pdbx_seq_one_letter_code
_entity_poly.pdbx_strand_id
1 'polypeptide(L)'
;MLDAALPHADPRAALAPHHGFLFATGIENSAPTIEGGRIRRDQMEECGHYARWREDFALVKELGCDALRYGPQLHRTLRGPGRHDWSFADETFAELRRLGIRPIVDLCHFGVPDWIGDFQNPDFPELFADYARAFAARFPWIQLYTPVNEMFITAVFSARYGWWNEQRRDDQGYVTAIRNIVRANLLAMRAILELRPDAIFIQSESTEAFHAECPKALPHAEFRNAERFLTLDLNYGRRVCSTMYEFLMDNGMTRADYHFFLREAPALKRHCVMGNDWYQTNEHLLNADGHGRWAGEVFGYDTVTRDYHARYGLPVMHTETNLDEGPRGDEAEHWPVSYTHLTLPTNREV
;
A
#
# COMPACT_ATOMS: atom_id res chain seq x y z
N MET A 1 26.89 1.09 -35.45
CA MET A 1 26.37 2.33 -34.86
C MET A 1 25.30 1.90 -33.86
N LEU A 2 25.64 1.92 -32.57
CA LEU A 2 24.68 1.63 -31.50
C LEU A 2 23.81 2.86 -31.37
N ASP A 3 22.51 2.70 -31.65
CA ASP A 3 21.48 3.69 -31.36
C ASP A 3 21.54 3.98 -29.84
N ALA A 4 22.05 5.13 -29.48
CA ALA A 4 21.96 5.63 -28.11
C ALA A 4 20.48 5.98 -27.88
N ALA A 5 19.74 5.06 -27.26
CA ALA A 5 18.41 5.35 -26.80
C ALA A 5 18.44 6.64 -25.96
N LEU A 6 17.72 7.66 -26.41
CA LEU A 6 17.48 8.88 -25.66
C LEU A 6 17.03 8.49 -24.23
N PRO A 7 17.58 9.14 -23.20
CA PRO A 7 17.11 8.86 -21.85
C PRO A 7 15.61 9.09 -21.79
N HIS A 8 14.85 8.03 -21.59
CA HIS A 8 13.42 8.15 -21.37
C HIS A 8 13.21 9.09 -20.20
N ALA A 9 12.45 10.16 -20.41
CA ALA A 9 12.08 11.10 -19.36
C ALA A 9 11.53 10.33 -18.15
N ASP A 10 11.88 10.77 -16.94
CA ASP A 10 11.37 10.16 -15.72
C ASP A 10 9.83 10.27 -15.71
N PRO A 11 9.08 9.16 -15.73
CA PRO A 11 7.63 9.21 -15.77
C PRO A 11 7.04 9.99 -14.59
N ARG A 12 7.77 10.04 -13.47
CA ARG A 12 7.38 10.78 -12.25
C ARG A 12 7.42 12.30 -12.40
N ALA A 13 8.09 12.82 -13.44
CA ALA A 13 8.09 14.26 -13.73
C ALA A 13 6.65 14.80 -13.97
N ALA A 14 5.73 13.94 -14.41
CA ALA A 14 4.32 14.29 -14.58
C ALA A 14 3.57 14.52 -13.23
N LEU A 15 4.15 14.10 -12.10
CA LEU A 15 3.61 14.36 -10.76
C LEU A 15 4.03 15.72 -10.20
N ALA A 16 5.06 16.37 -10.78
CA ALA A 16 5.48 17.68 -10.33
C ALA A 16 4.31 18.67 -10.49
N PRO A 17 3.65 19.07 -9.40
CA PRO A 17 2.54 20.02 -9.50
C PRO A 17 3.08 21.39 -9.88
N HIS A 18 2.30 22.14 -10.64
CA HIS A 18 2.64 23.51 -11.01
C HIS A 18 2.81 24.44 -9.79
N HIS A 19 2.47 23.98 -8.58
CA HIS A 19 2.48 24.73 -7.31
C HIS A 19 3.22 24.04 -6.16
N GLY A 20 4.02 23.01 -6.38
CA GLY A 20 4.89 22.40 -5.35
C GLY A 20 4.33 21.19 -4.60
N PHE A 21 3.03 21.06 -4.38
CA PHE A 21 2.40 19.93 -3.68
C PHE A 21 1.19 19.37 -4.42
N LEU A 22 1.01 18.05 -4.33
CA LEU A 22 -0.20 17.34 -4.74
C LEU A 22 -1.01 17.03 -3.48
N PHE A 23 -2.18 17.65 -3.34
CA PHE A 23 -3.11 17.33 -2.26
C PHE A 23 -4.09 16.26 -2.71
N ALA A 24 -4.24 15.22 -1.89
CA ALA A 24 -5.17 14.13 -2.11
C ALA A 24 -5.89 13.80 -0.81
N THR A 25 -7.08 13.24 -0.93
CA THR A 25 -7.75 12.52 0.15
C THR A 25 -8.02 11.09 -0.28
N GLY A 26 -8.53 10.23 0.60
CA GLY A 26 -8.85 8.83 0.30
C GLY A 26 -10.28 8.46 0.67
N ILE A 27 -10.84 7.54 -0.09
CA ILE A 27 -12.01 6.75 0.29
C ILE A 27 -11.54 5.31 0.26
N GLU A 28 -11.43 4.71 1.45
CA GLU A 28 -10.86 3.39 1.61
C GLU A 28 -11.79 2.31 1.04
N ASN A 29 -11.21 1.42 0.23
CA ASN A 29 -11.89 0.25 -0.33
C ASN A 29 -11.46 -1.07 0.33
N SER A 30 -11.08 -1.02 1.60
CA SER A 30 -10.69 -2.19 2.38
C SER A 30 -11.83 -3.19 2.51
N ALA A 31 -11.51 -4.47 2.34
CA ALA A 31 -12.51 -5.53 2.38
C ALA A 31 -11.94 -6.89 2.87
N PRO A 32 -11.24 -6.93 4.03
CA PRO A 32 -10.76 -8.19 4.59
C PRO A 32 -11.94 -9.07 5.06
N THR A 33 -11.69 -10.37 5.17
CA THR A 33 -12.62 -11.28 5.85
C THR A 33 -12.14 -11.58 7.26
N ILE A 34 -13.07 -11.79 8.18
CA ILE A 34 -12.86 -12.18 9.56
C ILE A 34 -13.67 -13.44 9.90
N GLU A 35 -13.52 -13.97 11.12
CA GLU A 35 -14.25 -15.13 11.61
C GLU A 35 -14.17 -16.37 10.70
N GLY A 36 -12.96 -16.70 10.26
CA GLY A 36 -12.73 -17.86 9.35
C GLY A 36 -13.32 -17.64 7.96
N GLY A 37 -13.28 -16.41 7.46
CA GLY A 37 -13.78 -16.07 6.13
C GLY A 37 -15.30 -15.86 6.04
N ARG A 38 -16.02 -15.95 7.16
CA ARG A 38 -17.49 -15.87 7.16
C ARG A 38 -18.06 -14.45 7.05
N ILE A 39 -17.32 -13.48 7.54
CA ILE A 39 -17.74 -12.07 7.55
C ILE A 39 -16.73 -11.27 6.74
N ARG A 40 -17.21 -10.54 5.74
CA ARG A 40 -16.43 -9.56 5.02
C ARG A 40 -16.68 -8.16 5.59
N ARG A 41 -15.60 -7.44 5.87
CA ARG A 41 -15.66 -6.05 6.34
C ARG A 41 -15.45 -5.13 5.13
N ASP A 42 -16.53 -4.77 4.47
CA ASP A 42 -16.51 -3.87 3.30
C ASP A 42 -16.66 -2.42 3.79
N GLN A 43 -15.57 -1.67 3.85
CA GLN A 43 -15.56 -0.31 4.37
C GLN A 43 -16.44 0.65 3.55
N MET A 44 -16.53 0.46 2.24
CA MET A 44 -17.43 1.27 1.42
C MET A 44 -18.90 1.04 1.75
N GLU A 45 -19.27 -0.18 2.14
CA GLU A 45 -20.64 -0.48 2.61
C GLU A 45 -20.87 0.08 4.00
N GLU A 46 -19.91 -0.12 4.91
CA GLU A 46 -20.01 0.33 6.30
C GLU A 46 -20.12 1.85 6.42
N CYS A 47 -19.39 2.62 5.60
CA CYS A 47 -19.52 4.08 5.56
C CYS A 47 -20.67 4.60 4.66
N GLY A 48 -21.39 3.70 3.98
CA GLY A 48 -22.52 4.04 3.10
C GLY A 48 -22.14 4.67 1.77
N HIS A 49 -20.88 4.51 1.34
CA HIS A 49 -20.35 5.10 0.12
C HIS A 49 -21.11 4.66 -1.14
N TYR A 50 -21.55 3.39 -1.23
CA TYR A 50 -22.30 2.91 -2.40
C TYR A 50 -23.57 3.69 -2.68
N ALA A 51 -24.21 4.25 -1.65
CA ALA A 51 -25.40 5.07 -1.80
C ALA A 51 -25.09 6.55 -2.00
N ARG A 52 -23.98 7.04 -1.44
CA ARG A 52 -23.66 8.47 -1.35
C ARG A 52 -22.43 8.90 -2.15
N TRP A 53 -21.86 8.04 -2.97
CA TRP A 53 -20.60 8.30 -3.67
C TRP A 53 -20.55 9.63 -4.46
N ARG A 54 -21.71 10.09 -4.97
CA ARG A 54 -21.77 11.39 -5.68
C ARG A 54 -21.60 12.57 -4.72
N GLU A 55 -22.16 12.46 -3.52
CA GLU A 55 -22.02 13.45 -2.45
C GLU A 55 -20.58 13.46 -1.95
N ASP A 56 -20.01 12.27 -1.72
CA ASP A 56 -18.62 12.12 -1.28
C ASP A 56 -17.63 12.73 -2.29
N PHE A 57 -17.82 12.50 -3.59
CA PHE A 57 -16.98 13.13 -4.61
C PHE A 57 -17.17 14.65 -4.72
N ALA A 58 -18.39 15.14 -4.46
CA ALA A 58 -18.63 16.58 -4.39
C ALA A 58 -17.86 17.22 -3.21
N LEU A 59 -17.83 16.55 -2.06
CA LEU A 59 -17.06 16.98 -0.88
C LEU A 59 -15.54 16.98 -1.17
N VAL A 60 -15.02 15.96 -1.85
CA VAL A 60 -13.61 15.94 -2.29
C VAL A 60 -13.28 17.16 -3.14
N LYS A 61 -14.18 17.53 -4.05
CA LYS A 61 -14.01 18.71 -4.89
C LYS A 61 -14.10 20.01 -4.10
N GLU A 62 -15.01 20.09 -3.12
CA GLU A 62 -15.15 21.26 -2.22
C GLU A 62 -13.91 21.45 -1.34
N LEU A 63 -13.28 20.36 -0.87
CA LEU A 63 -12.01 20.39 -0.16
C LEU A 63 -10.84 20.93 -1.01
N GLY A 64 -11.01 21.02 -2.33
CA GLY A 64 -9.96 21.50 -3.23
C GLY A 64 -8.86 20.48 -3.52
N CYS A 65 -9.10 19.18 -3.24
CA CYS A 65 -8.16 18.13 -3.56
C CYS A 65 -8.06 17.88 -5.07
N ASP A 66 -6.83 17.77 -5.57
CA ASP A 66 -6.55 17.49 -6.99
C ASP A 66 -6.65 16.00 -7.31
N ALA A 67 -6.48 15.15 -6.31
CA ALA A 67 -6.49 13.71 -6.45
C ALA A 67 -7.30 13.04 -5.34
N LEU A 68 -7.80 11.86 -5.67
CA LEU A 68 -8.51 10.98 -4.73
C LEU A 68 -7.91 9.59 -4.81
N ARG A 69 -7.43 9.05 -3.69
CA ARG A 69 -7.13 7.63 -3.60
C ARG A 69 -8.45 6.87 -3.48
N TYR A 70 -8.69 6.04 -4.48
CA TYR A 70 -9.98 5.40 -4.67
C TYR A 70 -9.84 4.16 -5.55
N GLY A 71 -10.52 3.09 -5.21
CA GLY A 71 -10.50 1.87 -6.02
C GLY A 71 -11.85 1.17 -6.05
N PRO A 72 -12.10 0.36 -7.08
CA PRO A 72 -13.25 -0.53 -7.08
C PRO A 72 -13.02 -1.65 -6.07
N GLN A 73 -14.08 -2.08 -5.41
CA GLN A 73 -14.01 -3.23 -4.52
C GLN A 73 -13.66 -4.50 -5.31
N LEU A 74 -12.47 -5.08 -5.04
CA LEU A 74 -11.96 -6.22 -5.78
C LEU A 74 -12.93 -7.41 -5.76
N HIS A 75 -13.51 -7.72 -4.59
CA HIS A 75 -14.43 -8.85 -4.43
C HIS A 75 -15.78 -8.66 -5.15
N ARG A 76 -16.21 -7.42 -5.37
CA ARG A 76 -17.43 -7.11 -6.12
C ARG A 76 -17.16 -7.05 -7.62
N THR A 77 -15.97 -6.60 -8.01
CA THR A 77 -15.61 -6.40 -9.42
C THR A 77 -15.09 -7.66 -10.09
N LEU A 78 -14.18 -8.40 -9.44
CA LEU A 78 -13.59 -9.64 -9.98
C LEU A 78 -14.45 -10.86 -9.59
N ARG A 79 -15.37 -11.25 -10.47
CA ARG A 79 -16.39 -12.29 -10.21
C ARG A 79 -15.94 -13.71 -10.60
N GLY A 80 -14.76 -13.85 -11.15
CA GLY A 80 -14.15 -15.12 -11.58
C GLY A 80 -13.04 -14.86 -12.61
N PRO A 81 -12.26 -15.88 -13.02
CA PRO A 81 -11.23 -15.72 -14.02
C PRO A 81 -11.79 -15.08 -15.29
N GLY A 82 -11.27 -13.91 -15.69
CA GLY A 82 -11.72 -13.14 -16.84
C GLY A 82 -13.17 -12.61 -16.77
N ARG A 83 -13.84 -12.72 -15.63
CA ARG A 83 -15.22 -12.23 -15.44
C ARG A 83 -15.24 -11.06 -14.48
N HIS A 84 -15.69 -9.91 -14.97
CA HIS A 84 -15.69 -8.66 -14.25
C HIS A 84 -17.07 -8.03 -14.24
N ASP A 85 -17.45 -7.44 -13.10
CA ASP A 85 -18.59 -6.54 -12.99
C ASP A 85 -18.06 -5.12 -12.83
N TRP A 86 -18.09 -4.36 -13.92
CA TRP A 86 -17.59 -2.99 -13.95
C TRP A 86 -18.67 -1.93 -13.70
N SER A 87 -19.91 -2.32 -13.45
CA SER A 87 -21.05 -1.41 -13.40
C SER A 87 -20.83 -0.23 -12.47
N PHE A 88 -20.44 -0.50 -11.21
CA PHE A 88 -20.16 0.56 -10.24
C PHE A 88 -18.88 1.36 -10.60
N ALA A 89 -17.83 0.69 -11.04
CA ALA A 89 -16.59 1.35 -11.44
C ALA A 89 -16.81 2.26 -12.65
N ASP A 90 -17.61 1.86 -13.64
CA ASP A 90 -17.92 2.69 -14.81
C ASP A 90 -18.56 4.02 -14.41
N GLU A 91 -19.54 3.98 -13.51
CA GLU A 91 -20.21 5.20 -13.04
C GLU A 91 -19.27 6.09 -12.23
N THR A 92 -18.56 5.52 -11.27
CA THR A 92 -17.72 6.28 -10.34
C THR A 92 -16.49 6.89 -11.04
N PHE A 93 -15.81 6.14 -11.90
CA PHE A 93 -14.66 6.66 -12.64
C PHE A 93 -15.08 7.66 -13.74
N ALA A 94 -16.26 7.51 -14.35
CA ALA A 94 -16.79 8.52 -15.25
C ALA A 94 -17.05 9.85 -14.52
N GLU A 95 -17.57 9.80 -13.31
CA GLU A 95 -17.84 10.99 -12.50
C GLU A 95 -16.52 11.65 -12.01
N LEU A 96 -15.55 10.89 -11.54
CA LEU A 96 -14.23 11.43 -11.19
C LEU A 96 -13.61 12.19 -12.37
N ARG A 97 -13.69 11.60 -13.57
CA ARG A 97 -13.21 12.24 -14.80
C ARG A 97 -13.99 13.53 -15.12
N ARG A 98 -15.31 13.52 -14.94
CA ARG A 98 -16.17 14.70 -15.16
C ARG A 98 -15.84 15.85 -14.19
N LEU A 99 -15.55 15.51 -12.93
CA LEU A 99 -15.17 16.47 -11.88
C LEU A 99 -13.72 16.97 -12.01
N GLY A 100 -12.90 16.32 -12.86
CA GLY A 100 -11.48 16.63 -12.99
C GLY A 100 -10.65 16.20 -11.79
N ILE A 101 -11.12 15.20 -11.02
CA ILE A 101 -10.40 14.59 -9.90
C ILE A 101 -9.55 13.46 -10.45
N ARG A 102 -8.24 13.48 -10.19
CA ARG A 102 -7.32 12.40 -10.60
C ARG A 102 -7.41 11.24 -9.62
N PRO A 103 -7.80 10.03 -10.05
CA PRO A 103 -7.77 8.88 -9.16
C PRO A 103 -6.33 8.37 -8.97
N ILE A 104 -5.97 8.03 -7.73
CA ILE A 104 -4.89 7.12 -7.36
C ILE A 104 -5.58 5.80 -7.11
N VAL A 105 -5.46 4.86 -8.07
CA VAL A 105 -6.33 3.68 -8.05
C VAL A 105 -5.77 2.59 -7.16
N ASP A 106 -6.50 2.30 -6.09
CA ASP A 106 -6.24 1.18 -5.20
C ASP A 106 -6.99 -0.07 -5.70
N LEU A 107 -6.25 -1.08 -6.16
CA LEU A 107 -6.84 -2.26 -6.80
C LEU A 107 -7.09 -3.42 -5.84
N CYS A 108 -6.33 -3.51 -4.74
CA CYS A 108 -6.48 -4.54 -3.72
C CYS A 108 -6.14 -3.98 -2.34
N HIS A 109 -7.16 -3.79 -1.51
CA HIS A 109 -7.03 -3.29 -0.15
C HIS A 109 -7.50 -4.35 0.86
N PHE A 110 -6.55 -5.09 1.41
CA PHE A 110 -6.66 -6.08 2.48
C PHE A 110 -7.52 -7.33 2.20
N GLY A 111 -8.21 -7.42 1.10
CA GLY A 111 -9.10 -8.55 0.85
C GLY A 111 -9.13 -9.01 -0.61
N VAL A 112 -9.43 -10.29 -0.80
CA VAL A 112 -9.61 -10.91 -2.12
C VAL A 112 -11.03 -11.50 -2.25
N PRO A 113 -11.52 -11.74 -3.49
CA PRO A 113 -12.81 -12.43 -3.70
C PRO A 113 -12.85 -13.82 -3.07
N ASP A 114 -14.02 -14.24 -2.58
CA ASP A 114 -14.20 -15.53 -1.90
C ASP A 114 -13.77 -16.72 -2.77
N TRP A 115 -13.96 -16.64 -4.10
CA TRP A 115 -13.56 -17.70 -5.01
C TRP A 115 -12.02 -17.83 -5.18
N ILE A 116 -11.25 -16.79 -4.85
CA ILE A 116 -9.78 -16.85 -4.75
C ILE A 116 -9.38 -17.48 -3.42
N GLY A 117 -10.18 -17.26 -2.39
CA GLY A 117 -9.93 -17.71 -1.02
C GLY A 117 -9.17 -16.66 -0.21
N ASP A 118 -7.85 -16.74 -0.24
CA ASP A 118 -6.98 -15.89 0.55
C ASP A 118 -5.58 -15.72 -0.09
N PHE A 119 -4.65 -15.11 0.63
CA PHE A 119 -3.29 -14.86 0.15
C PHE A 119 -2.37 -16.09 0.16
N GLN A 120 -2.83 -17.24 0.67
CA GLN A 120 -2.10 -18.51 0.54
C GLN A 120 -2.30 -19.14 -0.84
N ASN A 121 -3.28 -18.70 -1.61
CA ASN A 121 -3.55 -19.22 -2.95
C ASN A 121 -2.37 -18.90 -3.90
N PRO A 122 -1.68 -19.93 -4.45
CA PRO A 122 -0.53 -19.72 -5.32
C PRO A 122 -0.90 -19.07 -6.67
N ASP A 123 -2.16 -19.13 -7.08
CA ASP A 123 -2.63 -18.56 -8.35
C ASP A 123 -3.05 -17.07 -8.20
N PHE A 124 -3.13 -16.57 -6.97
CA PHE A 124 -3.52 -15.17 -6.72
C PHE A 124 -2.68 -14.16 -7.52
N PRO A 125 -1.34 -14.28 -7.60
CA PRO A 125 -0.53 -13.29 -8.32
C PRO A 125 -0.91 -13.13 -9.78
N GLU A 126 -1.12 -14.21 -10.49
CA GLU A 126 -1.47 -14.23 -11.91
C GLU A 126 -2.91 -13.76 -12.14
N LEU A 127 -3.85 -14.23 -11.31
CA LEU A 127 -5.26 -13.81 -11.35
C LEU A 127 -5.41 -12.30 -11.10
N PHE A 128 -4.64 -11.76 -10.18
CA PHE A 128 -4.63 -10.33 -9.87
C PHE A 128 -3.98 -9.50 -10.99
N ALA A 129 -2.91 -9.98 -11.60
CA ALA A 129 -2.28 -9.32 -12.73
C ALA A 129 -3.24 -9.23 -13.94
N ASP A 130 -4.02 -10.28 -14.21
CA ASP A 130 -5.04 -10.27 -15.26
C ASP A 130 -6.16 -9.27 -14.96
N TYR A 131 -6.57 -9.15 -13.70
CA TYR A 131 -7.52 -8.12 -13.27
C TYR A 131 -6.95 -6.70 -13.45
N ALA A 132 -5.72 -6.46 -13.02
CA ALA A 132 -5.05 -5.16 -13.16
C ALA A 132 -4.92 -4.76 -14.65
N ARG A 133 -4.58 -5.72 -15.52
CA ARG A 133 -4.58 -5.54 -16.99
C ARG A 133 -5.96 -5.15 -17.49
N ALA A 134 -7.00 -5.88 -17.10
CA ALA A 134 -8.37 -5.62 -17.52
C ALA A 134 -8.85 -4.24 -17.08
N PHE A 135 -8.50 -3.83 -15.84
CA PHE A 135 -8.78 -2.49 -15.32
C PHE A 135 -8.09 -1.40 -16.17
N ALA A 136 -6.78 -1.52 -16.40
CA ALA A 136 -6.02 -0.54 -17.19
C ALA A 136 -6.53 -0.44 -18.65
N ALA A 137 -6.94 -1.56 -19.25
CA ALA A 137 -7.55 -1.56 -20.58
C ALA A 137 -8.91 -0.84 -20.59
N ARG A 138 -9.70 -0.99 -19.52
CA ARG A 138 -11.03 -0.37 -19.45
C ARG A 138 -10.95 1.14 -19.17
N PHE A 139 -10.00 1.57 -18.35
CA PHE A 139 -9.83 2.96 -17.95
C PHE A 139 -8.47 3.52 -18.41
N PRO A 140 -8.22 3.62 -19.73
CA PRO A 140 -6.90 3.94 -20.27
C PRO A 140 -6.42 5.37 -19.98
N TRP A 141 -7.25 6.22 -19.40
CA TRP A 141 -6.90 7.58 -19.01
C TRP A 141 -6.27 7.66 -17.60
N ILE A 142 -6.33 6.59 -16.83
CA ILE A 142 -5.78 6.53 -15.48
C ILE A 142 -4.27 6.29 -15.54
N GLN A 143 -3.53 7.03 -14.72
CA GLN A 143 -2.06 6.99 -14.67
C GLN A 143 -1.52 6.55 -13.30
N LEU A 144 -2.24 6.83 -12.21
CA LEU A 144 -1.75 6.62 -10.85
C LEU A 144 -2.40 5.38 -10.22
N TYR A 145 -1.58 4.50 -9.65
CA TYR A 145 -2.05 3.24 -9.09
C TYR A 145 -1.37 2.92 -7.75
N THR A 146 -2.10 2.30 -6.85
CA THR A 146 -1.63 1.48 -5.74
C THR A 146 -2.12 0.06 -6.01
N PRO A 147 -1.35 -0.83 -6.67
CA PRO A 147 -1.90 -2.13 -7.05
C PRO A 147 -2.29 -2.97 -5.83
N VAL A 148 -1.42 -3.07 -4.82
CA VAL A 148 -1.75 -3.70 -3.53
C VAL A 148 -1.40 -2.74 -2.41
N ASN A 149 -2.39 -2.43 -1.57
CA ASN A 149 -2.20 -1.60 -0.38
C ASN A 149 -1.45 -2.35 0.71
N GLU A 150 -0.52 -1.65 1.39
CA GLU A 150 0.18 -2.10 2.59
C GLU A 150 0.50 -3.60 2.59
N MET A 151 1.40 -4.01 1.70
CA MET A 151 1.74 -5.43 1.54
C MET A 151 2.22 -6.08 2.83
N PHE A 152 2.94 -5.31 3.67
CA PHE A 152 3.42 -5.77 4.97
C PHE A 152 2.26 -6.02 5.94
N ILE A 153 1.38 -5.04 6.14
CA ILE A 153 0.21 -5.16 7.03
C ILE A 153 -0.74 -6.24 6.53
N THR A 154 -1.00 -6.29 5.23
CA THR A 154 -1.83 -7.36 4.63
C THR A 154 -1.33 -8.74 5.04
N ALA A 155 -0.03 -9.00 4.93
CA ALA A 155 0.56 -10.29 5.30
C ALA A 155 0.59 -10.52 6.82
N VAL A 156 0.95 -9.50 7.61
CA VAL A 156 1.04 -9.60 9.08
C VAL A 156 -0.33 -9.89 9.69
N PHE A 157 -1.36 -9.14 9.32
CA PHE A 157 -2.69 -9.27 9.91
C PHE A 157 -3.39 -10.54 9.43
N SER A 158 -3.15 -10.97 8.20
CA SER A 158 -3.76 -12.19 7.64
C SER A 158 -3.09 -13.47 8.15
N ALA A 159 -1.75 -13.52 8.13
CA ALA A 159 -1.05 -14.79 8.32
C ALA A 159 -0.18 -14.87 9.59
N ARG A 160 0.23 -13.74 10.20
CA ARG A 160 1.00 -13.78 11.45
C ARG A 160 0.14 -13.57 12.69
N TYR A 161 -0.75 -12.56 12.66
CA TYR A 161 -1.64 -12.28 13.78
C TYR A 161 -2.94 -13.06 13.68
N GLY A 162 -3.32 -13.49 12.49
CA GLY A 162 -4.54 -14.26 12.24
C GLY A 162 -5.82 -13.48 12.53
N TRP A 163 -5.79 -12.19 12.22
CA TRP A 163 -6.96 -11.32 12.38
C TRP A 163 -7.86 -11.30 11.15
N TRP A 164 -7.25 -11.43 9.96
CA TRP A 164 -7.94 -11.31 8.67
C TRP A 164 -7.75 -12.54 7.79
N ASN A 165 -8.56 -12.64 6.77
CA ASN A 165 -8.47 -13.58 5.63
C ASN A 165 -8.20 -15.03 6.06
N GLU A 166 -7.02 -15.57 5.79
CA GLU A 166 -6.62 -16.95 6.12
C GLU A 166 -6.48 -17.22 7.61
N GLN A 167 -6.38 -16.19 8.44
CA GLN A 167 -6.29 -16.27 9.90
C GLN A 167 -5.22 -17.25 10.41
N ARG A 168 -4.10 -17.37 9.69
CA ARG A 168 -2.93 -18.13 10.12
C ARG A 168 -2.21 -17.40 11.25
N ARG A 169 -1.36 -18.12 11.99
CA ARG A 169 -0.56 -17.59 13.11
C ARG A 169 0.82 -18.24 13.13
N ASP A 170 1.43 -18.32 11.95
CA ASP A 170 2.72 -18.99 11.78
C ASP A 170 3.59 -18.28 10.73
N ASP A 171 4.90 -18.46 10.86
CA ASP A 171 5.88 -17.80 9.99
C ASP A 171 5.83 -18.34 8.56
N GLN A 172 5.47 -19.63 8.35
CA GLN A 172 5.36 -20.21 7.01
C GLN A 172 4.18 -19.59 6.23
N GLY A 173 3.02 -19.44 6.89
CA GLY A 173 1.89 -18.73 6.31
C GLY A 173 2.21 -17.28 5.98
N TYR A 174 2.91 -16.59 6.91
CA TYR A 174 3.34 -15.22 6.72
C TYR A 174 4.28 -15.05 5.53
N VAL A 175 5.31 -15.89 5.39
CA VAL A 175 6.24 -15.85 4.26
C VAL A 175 5.54 -16.21 2.94
N THR A 176 4.58 -17.14 2.97
CA THR A 176 3.75 -17.47 1.81
C THR A 176 2.91 -16.27 1.37
N ALA A 177 2.27 -15.57 2.33
CA ALA A 177 1.50 -14.36 2.05
C ALA A 177 2.39 -13.26 1.46
N ILE A 178 3.55 -12.96 2.07
CA ILE A 178 4.54 -12.00 1.52
C ILE A 178 4.89 -12.35 0.07
N ARG A 179 5.28 -13.60 -0.19
CA ARG A 179 5.66 -14.05 -1.53
C ARG A 179 4.56 -13.80 -2.54
N ASN A 180 3.33 -14.20 -2.23
CA ASN A 180 2.21 -14.09 -3.15
C ASN A 180 1.77 -12.62 -3.34
N ILE A 181 1.69 -11.84 -2.27
CA ILE A 181 1.27 -10.43 -2.32
C ILE A 181 2.28 -9.58 -3.11
N VAL A 182 3.58 -9.69 -2.81
CA VAL A 182 4.61 -8.90 -3.52
C VAL A 182 4.72 -9.34 -4.98
N ARG A 183 4.59 -10.65 -5.26
CA ARG A 183 4.56 -11.17 -6.63
C ARG A 183 3.34 -10.62 -7.39
N ALA A 184 2.16 -10.61 -6.76
CA ALA A 184 0.94 -10.05 -7.33
C ALA A 184 1.13 -8.57 -7.68
N ASN A 185 1.71 -7.78 -6.77
CA ASN A 185 1.99 -6.37 -6.99
C ASN A 185 2.91 -6.14 -8.20
N LEU A 186 4.03 -6.86 -8.29
CA LEU A 186 4.97 -6.73 -9.40
C LEU A 186 4.37 -7.15 -10.74
N LEU A 187 3.62 -8.26 -10.78
CA LEU A 187 2.95 -8.72 -11.99
C LEU A 187 1.85 -7.74 -12.44
N ALA A 188 1.09 -7.17 -11.50
CA ALA A 188 0.10 -6.14 -11.79
C ALA A 188 0.75 -4.88 -12.35
N MET A 189 1.82 -4.38 -11.74
CA MET A 189 2.58 -3.23 -12.24
C MET A 189 3.04 -3.47 -13.68
N ARG A 190 3.60 -4.64 -13.98
CA ARG A 190 4.05 -5.01 -15.32
C ARG A 190 2.88 -5.06 -16.31
N ALA A 191 1.76 -5.68 -15.92
CA ALA A 191 0.57 -5.77 -16.74
C ALA A 191 -0.04 -4.40 -17.08
N ILE A 192 -0.03 -3.47 -16.12
CA ILE A 192 -0.46 -2.09 -16.32
C ILE A 192 0.49 -1.36 -17.29
N LEU A 193 1.82 -1.48 -17.10
CA LEU A 193 2.81 -0.82 -17.93
C LEU A 193 2.79 -1.26 -19.39
N GLU A 194 2.34 -2.48 -19.71
CA GLU A 194 2.14 -2.93 -21.09
C GLU A 194 1.08 -2.10 -21.83
N LEU A 195 0.11 -1.54 -21.10
CA LEU A 195 -0.99 -0.72 -21.65
C LEU A 195 -0.78 0.78 -21.40
N ARG A 196 -0.11 1.12 -20.28
CA ARG A 196 0.16 2.47 -19.82
C ARG A 196 1.63 2.60 -19.46
N PRO A 197 2.53 2.79 -20.45
CA PRO A 197 3.97 2.92 -20.21
C PRO A 197 4.37 4.10 -19.31
N ASP A 198 3.48 5.07 -19.15
CA ASP A 198 3.61 6.25 -18.29
C ASP A 198 2.93 6.08 -16.92
N ALA A 199 2.45 4.89 -16.57
CA ALA A 199 1.85 4.63 -15.27
C ALA A 199 2.86 4.85 -14.14
N ILE A 200 2.36 5.37 -13.01
CA ILE A 200 3.11 5.64 -11.80
C ILE A 200 2.45 4.86 -10.67
N PHE A 201 3.27 4.20 -9.88
CA PHE A 201 2.83 3.38 -8.75
C PHE A 201 3.18 4.07 -7.44
N ILE A 202 2.16 4.52 -6.72
CA ILE A 202 2.29 5.05 -5.37
C ILE A 202 2.12 3.85 -4.46
N GLN A 203 3.25 3.30 -3.99
CA GLN A 203 3.26 2.11 -3.17
C GLN A 203 3.01 2.51 -1.72
N SER A 204 1.74 2.51 -1.33
CA SER A 204 1.29 2.74 0.05
C SER A 204 1.75 1.58 0.93
N GLU A 205 2.43 1.90 2.01
CA GLU A 205 2.94 0.91 2.96
C GLU A 205 3.02 1.51 4.36
N SER A 206 2.66 0.72 5.36
CA SER A 206 2.82 1.10 6.76
C SER A 206 4.29 1.36 7.09
N THR A 207 4.53 2.49 7.74
CA THR A 207 5.88 2.92 8.11
C THR A 207 6.14 2.68 9.59
N GLU A 208 6.37 1.41 9.92
CA GLU A 208 6.57 0.92 11.26
C GLU A 208 7.97 1.27 11.83
N ALA A 209 8.08 1.39 13.17
CA ALA A 209 9.35 1.41 13.89
C ALA A 209 9.24 0.67 15.22
N PHE A 210 10.29 -0.04 15.60
CA PHE A 210 10.28 -0.90 16.79
C PHE A 210 11.42 -0.51 17.75
N HIS A 211 11.06 -0.24 18.99
CA HIS A 211 11.96 0.17 20.07
C HIS A 211 12.07 -0.92 21.14
N ALA A 212 13.22 -1.05 21.77
CA ALA A 212 13.44 -1.98 22.87
C ALA A 212 13.22 -1.29 24.22
N GLU A 213 12.33 -1.81 25.06
CA GLU A 213 12.11 -1.32 26.43
C GLU A 213 13.30 -1.56 27.35
N CYS A 214 14.07 -2.62 27.07
CA CYS A 214 15.24 -3.00 27.85
C CYS A 214 16.28 -3.73 26.99
N PRO A 215 17.53 -3.93 27.47
CA PRO A 215 18.57 -4.61 26.68
C PRO A 215 18.19 -6.03 26.20
N LYS A 216 17.35 -6.76 26.93
CA LYS A 216 16.88 -8.09 26.51
C LYS A 216 15.93 -8.04 25.32
N ALA A 217 15.24 -6.93 25.10
CA ALA A 217 14.32 -6.72 23.98
C ALA A 217 15.04 -6.33 22.68
N LEU A 218 16.32 -5.92 22.74
CA LEU A 218 17.07 -5.46 21.56
C LEU A 218 17.05 -6.44 20.39
N PRO A 219 17.30 -7.76 20.56
CA PRO A 219 17.26 -8.69 19.42
C PRO A 219 15.88 -8.76 18.76
N HIS A 220 14.80 -8.64 19.53
CA HIS A 220 13.45 -8.60 19.00
C HIS A 220 13.20 -7.32 18.19
N ALA A 221 13.61 -6.16 18.71
CA ALA A 221 13.46 -4.89 18.02
C ALA A 221 14.30 -4.84 16.74
N GLU A 222 15.52 -5.34 16.75
CA GLU A 222 16.38 -5.46 15.56
C GLU A 222 15.75 -6.35 14.48
N PHE A 223 15.21 -7.51 14.89
CA PHE A 223 14.51 -8.41 13.96
C PHE A 223 13.30 -7.72 13.34
N ARG A 224 12.43 -7.12 14.15
CA ARG A 224 11.23 -6.43 13.68
C ARG A 224 11.57 -5.22 12.78
N ASN A 225 12.61 -4.47 13.12
CA ASN A 225 13.09 -3.37 12.28
C ASN A 225 13.72 -3.82 10.95
N ALA A 226 14.25 -5.03 10.88
CA ALA A 226 14.65 -5.62 9.59
C ALA A 226 13.43 -6.13 8.81
N GLU A 227 12.47 -6.73 9.50
CA GLU A 227 11.27 -7.34 8.94
C GLU A 227 10.31 -6.32 8.31
N ARG A 228 10.12 -5.14 8.90
CA ARG A 228 9.25 -4.08 8.37
C ARG A 228 9.56 -3.66 6.93
N PHE A 229 10.77 -3.92 6.47
CA PHE A 229 11.21 -3.62 5.12
C PHE A 229 11.05 -4.77 4.13
N LEU A 230 10.67 -5.98 4.56
CA LEU A 230 10.72 -7.17 3.70
C LEU A 230 9.92 -7.01 2.41
N THR A 231 8.68 -6.56 2.51
CA THR A 231 7.80 -6.40 1.35
C THR A 231 8.35 -5.39 0.35
N LEU A 232 8.81 -4.24 0.84
CA LEU A 232 9.38 -3.19 0.01
C LEU A 232 10.77 -3.55 -0.53
N ASP A 233 11.61 -4.26 0.23
CA ASP A 233 12.90 -4.76 -0.26
C ASP A 233 12.69 -5.69 -1.46
N LEU A 234 11.75 -6.62 -1.37
CA LEU A 234 11.40 -7.51 -2.47
C LEU A 234 10.75 -6.73 -3.63
N ASN A 235 9.84 -5.81 -3.32
CA ASN A 235 9.14 -5.00 -4.33
C ASN A 235 10.05 -4.04 -5.11
N TYR A 236 11.19 -3.64 -4.54
CA TYR A 236 12.15 -2.77 -5.20
C TYR A 236 13.44 -3.50 -5.63
N GLY A 237 13.47 -4.83 -5.48
CA GLY A 237 14.60 -5.67 -5.89
C GLY A 237 15.85 -5.44 -5.06
N ARG A 238 15.70 -5.05 -3.79
CA ARG A 238 16.79 -4.89 -2.83
C ARG A 238 17.08 -6.22 -2.14
N ARG A 239 18.36 -6.54 -1.98
CA ARG A 239 18.74 -7.71 -1.18
C ARG A 239 18.44 -7.46 0.28
N VAL A 240 17.75 -8.40 0.93
CA VAL A 240 17.53 -8.38 2.37
C VAL A 240 18.82 -8.75 3.12
N CYS A 241 18.90 -8.43 4.43
CA CYS A 241 20.04 -8.86 5.26
C CYS A 241 20.03 -10.40 5.45
N SER A 242 21.14 -10.95 5.96
CA SER A 242 21.30 -12.41 6.13
C SER A 242 20.20 -13.00 7.02
N THR A 243 19.89 -12.36 8.14
CA THR A 243 18.83 -12.80 9.07
C THR A 243 17.48 -12.91 8.37
N MET A 244 17.11 -11.92 7.56
CA MET A 244 15.86 -11.95 6.82
C MET A 244 15.89 -12.94 5.66
N TYR A 245 17.04 -13.14 5.03
CA TYR A 245 17.19 -14.17 4.00
C TYR A 245 17.00 -15.58 4.57
N GLU A 246 17.66 -15.89 5.70
CA GLU A 246 17.50 -17.16 6.41
C GLU A 246 16.05 -17.34 6.85
N PHE A 247 15.45 -16.32 7.46
CA PHE A 247 14.04 -16.35 7.85
C PHE A 247 13.10 -16.68 6.68
N LEU A 248 13.29 -16.05 5.52
CA LEU A 248 12.49 -16.32 4.32
C LEU A 248 12.65 -17.76 3.83
N MET A 249 13.91 -18.26 3.75
CA MET A 249 14.20 -19.62 3.26
C MET A 249 13.68 -20.69 4.22
N ASP A 250 13.85 -20.51 5.52
CA ASP A 250 13.43 -21.46 6.55
C ASP A 250 11.89 -21.56 6.62
N ASN A 251 11.18 -20.50 6.20
CA ASN A 251 9.73 -20.45 6.21
C ASN A 251 9.08 -20.60 4.82
N GLY A 252 9.77 -21.21 3.86
CA GLY A 252 9.17 -21.72 2.64
C GLY A 252 9.30 -20.85 1.38
N MET A 253 10.00 -19.72 1.44
CA MET A 253 10.42 -19.03 0.21
C MET A 253 11.54 -19.81 -0.46
N THR A 254 11.40 -20.10 -1.75
CA THR A 254 12.48 -20.75 -2.50
C THR A 254 13.51 -19.75 -3.00
N ARG A 255 14.73 -20.24 -3.30
CA ARG A 255 15.75 -19.39 -3.97
C ARG A 255 15.25 -18.86 -5.32
N ALA A 256 14.43 -19.64 -6.02
CA ALA A 256 13.86 -19.23 -7.30
C ALA A 256 12.89 -18.05 -7.14
N ASP A 257 12.01 -18.10 -6.10
CA ASP A 257 11.13 -16.98 -5.77
C ASP A 257 11.92 -15.73 -5.40
N TYR A 258 12.92 -15.87 -4.54
CA TYR A 258 13.75 -14.73 -4.13
C TYR A 258 14.48 -14.10 -5.32
N HIS A 259 15.04 -14.91 -6.22
CA HIS A 259 15.68 -14.44 -7.45
C HIS A 259 14.70 -13.81 -8.44
N PHE A 260 13.44 -14.25 -8.45
CA PHE A 260 12.39 -13.58 -9.23
C PHE A 260 12.28 -12.10 -8.84
N PHE A 261 12.15 -11.81 -7.54
CA PHE A 261 12.05 -10.43 -7.06
C PHE A 261 13.28 -9.59 -7.45
N LEU A 262 14.49 -10.11 -7.22
CA LEU A 262 15.73 -9.40 -7.56
C LEU A 262 15.88 -9.12 -9.06
N ARG A 263 15.29 -9.93 -9.92
CA ARG A 263 15.37 -9.78 -11.37
C ARG A 263 14.29 -8.85 -11.93
N GLU A 264 13.05 -9.01 -11.49
CA GLU A 264 11.90 -8.30 -12.08
C GLU A 264 11.70 -6.89 -11.51
N ALA A 265 11.88 -6.71 -10.20
CA ALA A 265 11.54 -5.47 -9.52
C ALA A 265 12.37 -4.24 -9.92
N PRO A 266 13.69 -4.32 -10.20
CA PRO A 266 14.48 -3.12 -10.48
C PRO A 266 14.02 -2.33 -11.71
N ALA A 267 13.47 -2.99 -12.73
CA ALA A 267 12.94 -2.33 -13.92
C ALA A 267 11.67 -1.51 -13.63
N LEU A 268 10.90 -1.92 -12.64
CA LEU A 268 9.63 -1.29 -12.25
C LEU A 268 9.83 -0.13 -11.28
N LYS A 269 10.90 -0.17 -10.48
CA LYS A 269 11.19 0.81 -9.42
C LYS A 269 11.18 2.26 -9.90
N ARG A 270 11.63 2.53 -11.13
CA ARG A 270 11.64 3.88 -11.72
C ARG A 270 10.25 4.50 -11.88
N HIS A 271 9.21 3.70 -11.85
CA HIS A 271 7.81 4.12 -11.92
C HIS A 271 7.18 4.28 -10.53
N CYS A 272 7.94 4.09 -9.45
CA CYS A 272 7.42 4.07 -8.10
C CYS A 272 7.64 5.38 -7.36
N VAL A 273 6.66 5.73 -6.54
CA VAL A 273 6.73 6.69 -5.45
C VAL A 273 6.52 5.89 -4.16
N MET A 274 7.33 6.13 -3.15
CA MET A 274 7.15 5.55 -1.83
C MET A 274 5.97 6.22 -1.15
N GLY A 275 4.92 5.46 -0.84
CA GLY A 275 3.80 5.91 -0.03
C GLY A 275 4.04 5.57 1.43
N ASN A 276 3.98 6.55 2.30
CA ASN A 276 4.13 6.35 3.73
C ASN A 276 2.77 6.51 4.41
N ASP A 277 2.25 5.40 4.91
CA ASP A 277 1.08 5.38 5.76
C ASP A 277 1.55 5.54 7.21
N TRP A 278 1.12 6.61 7.85
CA TRP A 278 1.56 6.95 9.19
C TRP A 278 0.39 7.16 10.13
N TYR A 279 0.43 6.44 11.24
CA TYR A 279 -0.53 6.53 12.33
C TYR A 279 0.21 6.65 13.66
N GLN A 280 -0.43 7.20 14.66
CA GLN A 280 0.13 7.27 16.03
C GLN A 280 0.51 5.90 16.62
N THR A 281 0.05 4.82 16.01
CA THR A 281 0.30 3.43 16.40
C THR A 281 1.47 2.79 15.66
N ASN A 282 2.15 3.48 14.75
CA ASN A 282 3.22 2.91 13.93
C ASN A 282 4.53 2.68 14.69
N GLU A 283 4.70 3.29 15.86
CA GLU A 283 5.86 3.03 16.69
C GLU A 283 5.51 2.09 17.85
N HIS A 284 6.32 1.04 18.00
CA HIS A 284 6.09 -0.04 18.96
C HIS A 284 7.22 -0.13 19.96
N LEU A 285 6.90 -0.34 21.23
CA LEU A 285 7.86 -0.63 22.30
C LEU A 285 7.76 -2.10 22.68
N LEU A 286 8.86 -2.85 22.46
CA LEU A 286 8.93 -4.28 22.71
C LEU A 286 9.51 -4.56 24.09
N ASN A 287 8.89 -5.48 24.84
CA ASN A 287 9.39 -5.99 26.11
C ASN A 287 10.42 -7.13 25.93
N ALA A 288 10.93 -7.66 27.02
CA ALA A 288 11.93 -8.73 27.04
C ALA A 288 11.50 -10.03 26.34
N ASP A 289 10.21 -10.26 26.21
CA ASP A 289 9.62 -11.45 25.55
C ASP A 289 9.22 -11.17 24.09
N GLY A 290 9.52 -9.97 23.59
CA GLY A 290 9.19 -9.55 22.24
C GLY A 290 7.73 -9.11 22.01
N HIS A 291 6.93 -9.00 23.07
CA HIS A 291 5.58 -8.47 22.96
C HIS A 291 5.61 -6.94 22.83
N GLY A 292 4.88 -6.43 21.84
CA GLY A 292 4.79 -5.01 21.54
C GLY A 292 3.59 -4.32 22.18
N ARG A 293 3.77 -3.05 22.51
CA ARG A 293 2.71 -2.08 22.80
C ARG A 293 3.00 -0.79 22.02
N TRP A 294 2.01 0.02 21.84
CA TRP A 294 2.21 1.33 21.21
C TRP A 294 3.20 2.17 22.04
N ALA A 295 4.18 2.73 21.35
CA ALA A 295 5.21 3.55 21.99
C ALA A 295 4.82 5.03 22.03
N GLY A 296 3.80 5.43 21.27
CA GLY A 296 3.60 6.82 20.92
C GLY A 296 4.67 7.28 19.95
N GLU A 297 4.81 8.57 19.78
CA GLU A 297 5.76 9.17 18.85
C GLU A 297 7.15 9.29 19.50
N VAL A 298 8.04 8.33 19.22
CA VAL A 298 9.44 8.30 19.73
C VAL A 298 10.39 8.91 18.69
N PHE A 299 10.38 8.39 17.46
CA PHE A 299 11.13 8.94 16.33
C PHE A 299 10.32 9.98 15.56
N GLY A 300 9.01 9.77 15.50
CA GLY A 300 8.10 10.61 14.76
C GLY A 300 8.15 10.40 13.24
N TYR A 301 7.15 10.95 12.58
CA TYR A 301 6.96 10.83 11.14
C TYR A 301 8.21 11.20 10.32
N ASP A 302 8.85 12.32 10.64
CA ASP A 302 10.02 12.80 9.88
C ASP A 302 11.17 11.81 9.92
N THR A 303 11.53 11.32 11.10
CA THR A 303 12.68 10.40 11.27
C THR A 303 12.40 9.07 10.58
N VAL A 304 11.21 8.49 10.77
CA VAL A 304 10.84 7.22 10.16
C VAL A 304 10.77 7.35 8.64
N THR A 305 10.15 8.43 8.13
CA THR A 305 10.09 8.69 6.68
C THR A 305 11.49 8.83 6.07
N ARG A 306 12.41 9.53 6.75
CA ARG A 306 13.81 9.65 6.29
C ARG A 306 14.51 8.31 6.21
N ASP A 307 14.23 7.39 7.15
CA ASP A 307 14.81 6.04 7.15
C ASP A 307 14.36 5.24 5.90
N TYR A 308 13.07 5.28 5.58
CA TYR A 308 12.53 4.68 4.35
C TYR A 308 13.08 5.36 3.09
N HIS A 309 13.14 6.69 3.07
CA HIS A 309 13.71 7.42 1.94
C HIS A 309 15.19 7.11 1.73
N ALA A 310 15.99 7.10 2.80
CA ALA A 310 17.41 6.75 2.74
C ALA A 310 17.64 5.32 2.22
N ARG A 311 16.72 4.39 2.55
CA ARG A 311 16.81 3.00 2.11
C ARG A 311 16.52 2.83 0.63
N TYR A 312 15.51 3.51 0.10
CA TYR A 312 14.99 3.27 -1.26
C TYR A 312 15.35 4.34 -2.28
N GLY A 313 15.63 5.57 -1.86
CA GLY A 313 15.96 6.69 -2.75
C GLY A 313 14.84 7.06 -3.70
N LEU A 314 13.58 6.87 -3.30
CA LEU A 314 12.39 7.20 -4.07
C LEU A 314 11.77 8.51 -3.58
N PRO A 315 11.06 9.27 -4.44
CA PRO A 315 10.18 10.32 -3.98
C PRO A 315 9.18 9.76 -2.97
N VAL A 316 8.78 10.56 -1.99
CA VAL A 316 7.88 10.14 -0.91
C VAL A 316 6.56 10.91 -1.03
N MET A 317 5.46 10.22 -0.79
CA MET A 317 4.13 10.76 -0.57
C MET A 317 3.62 10.26 0.77
N HIS A 318 3.02 11.13 1.58
CA HIS A 318 2.22 10.71 2.72
C HIS A 318 0.87 10.22 2.18
N THR A 319 0.57 8.95 2.35
CA THR A 319 -0.53 8.29 1.63
C THR A 319 -1.73 7.97 2.49
N GLU A 320 -1.52 7.72 3.77
CA GLU A 320 -2.60 7.50 4.72
C GLU A 320 -2.27 8.07 6.09
N THR A 321 -3.29 8.62 6.72
CA THR A 321 -3.31 8.91 8.14
C THR A 321 -4.76 9.13 8.61
N ASN A 322 -5.04 8.83 9.85
CA ASN A 322 -6.27 9.25 10.51
C ASN A 322 -6.04 9.45 12.00
N LEU A 323 -7.00 10.04 12.66
CA LEU A 323 -7.10 10.10 14.11
C LEU A 323 -8.12 9.06 14.56
N ASP A 324 -7.75 8.21 15.51
CA ASP A 324 -8.69 7.32 16.20
C ASP A 324 -9.49 8.16 17.20
N GLU A 325 -10.56 8.78 16.71
CA GLU A 325 -11.40 9.65 17.52
C GLU A 325 -12.33 8.85 18.43
N GLY A 326 -12.36 9.26 19.69
CA GLY A 326 -13.40 8.86 20.60
C GLY A 326 -14.78 9.40 20.15
N PRO A 327 -15.88 9.00 20.84
CA PRO A 327 -17.26 9.34 20.44
C PRO A 327 -17.57 10.84 20.35
N ARG A 328 -16.68 11.72 20.77
CA ARG A 328 -16.90 13.18 20.81
C ARG A 328 -16.46 13.94 19.57
N GLY A 329 -15.54 13.36 18.76
CA GLY A 329 -15.11 13.95 17.48
C GLY A 329 -14.43 15.32 17.57
N ASP A 330 -14.19 15.85 18.77
CA ASP A 330 -13.66 17.18 18.99
C ASP A 330 -12.10 17.23 18.91
N GLU A 331 -11.45 16.09 18.85
CA GLU A 331 -9.98 16.02 18.71
C GLU A 331 -9.53 16.23 17.26
N ALA A 332 -10.38 15.91 16.28
CA ALA A 332 -10.08 16.10 14.87
C ALA A 332 -9.88 17.55 14.46
N GLU A 333 -10.54 18.48 15.13
CA GLU A 333 -10.38 19.93 14.83
C GLU A 333 -8.96 20.44 15.09
N HIS A 334 -8.23 19.81 16.01
CA HIS A 334 -6.90 20.21 16.40
C HIS A 334 -5.80 19.47 15.68
N TRP A 335 -6.08 18.24 15.23
CA TRP A 335 -5.09 17.35 14.64
C TRP A 335 -4.48 17.83 13.31
N PRO A 336 -5.27 18.32 12.32
CA PRO A 336 -4.72 18.85 11.08
C PRO A 336 -3.75 20.02 11.29
N VAL A 337 -4.01 20.86 12.31
CA VAL A 337 -3.15 22.01 12.61
C VAL A 337 -1.80 21.54 13.16
N SER A 338 -1.79 20.59 14.07
CA SER A 338 -0.56 20.03 14.64
C SER A 338 0.26 19.32 13.56
N TYR A 339 -0.39 18.54 12.71
CA TYR A 339 0.24 17.77 11.65
C TYR A 339 0.78 18.67 10.53
N THR A 340 0.03 19.70 10.14
CA THR A 340 0.45 20.66 9.13
C THR A 340 1.72 21.42 9.57
N HIS A 341 1.86 21.70 10.86
CA HIS A 341 3.07 22.33 11.39
C HIS A 341 4.29 21.43 11.41
N LEU A 342 4.09 20.09 11.47
CA LEU A 342 5.17 19.11 11.46
C LEU A 342 5.64 18.77 10.04
N THR A 343 4.75 18.85 9.04
CA THR A 343 5.01 18.39 7.67
C THR A 343 5.33 19.49 6.67
N LEU A 344 5.02 20.76 6.97
CA LEU A 344 5.45 21.86 6.12
C LEU A 344 6.95 22.10 6.31
N PRO A 345 7.79 21.98 5.26
CA PRO A 345 9.14 22.46 5.34
C PRO A 345 9.05 23.95 5.65
N THR A 346 9.46 24.33 6.85
CA THR A 346 9.70 25.73 7.13
C THR A 346 10.90 26.13 6.29
N ASN A 347 10.66 26.66 5.10
CA ASN A 347 11.65 27.47 4.41
C ASN A 347 11.95 28.69 5.30
N ARG A 348 12.82 28.48 6.24
CA ARG A 348 13.64 29.54 6.78
C ARG A 348 14.96 29.45 6.05
N GLU A 349 15.03 30.12 4.92
CA GLU A 349 16.29 30.64 4.44
C GLU A 349 16.79 31.62 5.52
N VAL A 350 17.95 31.30 6.06
CA VAL A 350 18.84 32.24 6.71
C VAL A 350 20.07 32.32 5.87
#